data_c78c82c6ffe88b8de54dcf4414bf3737
#
_entry.id   c78c82c6ffe88b8de54dcf4414bf3737
#
_cell.length_a   1.000
_cell.length_b   1.000
_cell.length_c   1.000
_cell.angle_alpha   90.00
_cell.angle_beta   90.00
_cell.angle_gamma   90.00
#
_symmetry.space_group_name_H-M   'P 1'
#
loop_
_entity.id
_entity.type
_entity.pdbx_description
1 polymer ?
#
loop_
_entity_poly.entity_id
_entity_poly.type
_entity_poly.pdbx_seq_one_letter_code
_entity_poly.pdbx_strand_id
1 'polypeptide(L)'
;IGLAALAVYLYSLGQRPDRTYPSFPIQPEKNAATIPDSIPLRDVVVTGNNWDGVITIFDPNTYQVIKKISAMPDREERFAEIYSGLKRRLAAGFIRDYIGEGNDQLVDDMFTSNDGRYIYASRPSFADVVAIDVNSGEIAWRTPVEGLRADHSAISPDGKIFLVSASTARKVHAIDVSSGKIVGGFESGDQPHENTYSEDGKKIYHASIGKVYIASPSLDFIKGDRWFQIVDADTYEVTRRVDMKEKLEEAGFDWIDRAIRPMAITRDEKFAYLQISLFHGFFEYDIENDKITRKLDLPIPEANEDLSPGDHLLNSGHHGIALSGDDKTICVAGTMDGYIAMVDRETFKYETIKLSDDPKQAKPYWATSSKDGTKAYVSISGLDKVVVVDYATRKVVAEVPVGNHPQRVRNGQLRLK
;
A
#
# COMPACT_ATOMS: atom_id res chain seq x y z
N ILE A 1 28.16 20.01 20.83
CA ILE A 1 27.05 19.01 20.88
C ILE A 1 27.07 18.10 19.64
N GLY A 2 27.78 18.48 18.53
CA GLY A 2 27.56 17.84 17.24
C GLY A 2 28.01 16.35 17.10
N LEU A 3 29.31 16.06 17.23
CA LEU A 3 29.86 14.75 16.79
C LEU A 3 29.52 13.59 17.74
N ALA A 4 29.57 13.79 19.05
CA ALA A 4 29.24 12.75 20.01
C ALA A 4 27.76 12.38 19.99
N ALA A 5 26.86 13.37 19.90
CA ALA A 5 25.43 13.14 19.77
C ALA A 5 25.09 12.46 18.43
N LEU A 6 25.74 12.85 17.34
CA LEU A 6 25.58 12.17 16.04
C LEU A 6 26.07 10.71 16.12
N ALA A 7 27.20 10.45 16.75
CA ALA A 7 27.72 9.10 16.89
C ALA A 7 26.78 8.21 17.73
N VAL A 8 26.24 8.73 18.82
CA VAL A 8 25.24 8.02 19.66
C VAL A 8 23.97 7.75 18.86
N TYR A 9 23.47 8.76 18.12
CA TYR A 9 22.31 8.60 17.27
C TYR A 9 22.53 7.53 16.18
N LEU A 10 23.64 7.59 15.44
CA LEU A 10 23.96 6.59 14.43
C LEU A 10 24.17 5.18 15.04
N TYR A 11 24.72 5.12 16.24
CA TYR A 11 24.84 3.86 16.95
C TYR A 11 23.45 3.28 17.31
N SER A 12 22.56 4.09 17.91
CA SER A 12 21.19 3.65 18.26
C SER A 12 20.37 3.25 17.01
N LEU A 13 20.48 4.06 15.95
CA LEU A 13 19.81 3.79 14.68
C LEU A 13 20.22 2.43 14.08
N GLY A 14 21.48 2.05 14.25
CA GLY A 14 22.03 0.78 13.75
C GLY A 14 21.76 -0.43 14.64
N GLN A 15 21.02 -0.30 15.75
CA GLN A 15 20.69 -1.43 16.61
C GLN A 15 19.44 -2.17 16.16
N ARG A 16 19.45 -3.51 16.28
CA ARG A 16 18.24 -4.31 16.13
C ARG A 16 17.32 -4.01 17.31
N PRO A 17 16.04 -3.65 17.09
CA PRO A 17 15.11 -3.47 18.20
C PRO A 17 14.84 -4.79 18.89
N ASP A 18 14.72 -4.75 20.21
CA ASP A 18 14.26 -5.89 20.99
C ASP A 18 12.73 -5.94 20.93
N ARG A 19 12.21 -6.71 19.97
CA ARG A 19 10.78 -6.85 19.73
C ARG A 19 10.39 -8.30 19.61
N THR A 20 9.25 -8.61 20.19
CA THR A 20 8.60 -9.91 20.06
C THR A 20 7.58 -9.83 18.94
N TYR A 21 7.65 -10.79 18.01
CA TYR A 21 6.71 -10.92 16.90
C TYR A 21 5.87 -12.19 17.05
N PRO A 22 4.61 -12.21 16.59
CA PRO A 22 3.82 -13.42 16.54
C PRO A 22 4.56 -14.56 15.81
N SER A 23 4.40 -15.76 16.31
CA SER A 23 4.99 -16.96 15.74
C SER A 23 3.89 -17.94 15.34
N PHE A 24 3.99 -18.46 14.14
CA PHE A 24 3.07 -19.47 13.60
C PHE A 24 3.87 -20.74 13.30
N PRO A 25 3.36 -21.92 13.64
CA PRO A 25 4.05 -23.17 13.33
C PRO A 25 4.13 -23.34 11.81
N ILE A 26 5.35 -23.56 11.31
CA ILE A 26 5.56 -24.05 9.96
C ILE A 26 5.23 -25.55 10.01
N GLN A 27 4.33 -25.98 9.14
CA GLN A 27 3.98 -27.40 8.96
C GLN A 27 4.54 -27.88 7.62
N PRO A 28 5.81 -28.32 7.58
CA PRO A 28 6.40 -28.84 6.35
C PRO A 28 5.56 -30.03 5.86
N GLU A 29 4.94 -29.86 4.71
CA GLU A 29 4.27 -30.99 4.08
C GLU A 29 5.35 -31.94 3.56
N LYS A 30 5.41 -33.15 4.09
CA LYS A 30 6.34 -34.21 3.64
C LYS A 30 6.19 -34.53 2.14
N ASN A 31 5.14 -34.04 1.50
CA ASN A 31 4.88 -34.10 0.08
C ASN A 31 4.34 -32.76 -0.38
N ALA A 32 5.21 -31.81 -0.70
CA ALA A 32 4.88 -30.50 -1.27
C ALA A 32 4.24 -30.58 -2.68
N ALA A 33 3.92 -31.75 -3.16
CA ALA A 33 3.26 -31.98 -4.43
C ALA A 33 1.74 -31.77 -4.23
N THR A 34 1.26 -30.62 -4.71
CA THR A 34 -0.14 -30.30 -4.99
C THR A 34 -1.09 -30.31 -3.77
N ILE A 35 -1.59 -29.13 -3.44
CA ILE A 35 -2.88 -29.07 -2.73
C ILE A 35 -3.87 -29.83 -3.62
N PRO A 36 -4.57 -30.86 -3.13
CA PRO A 36 -5.51 -31.58 -3.96
C PRO A 36 -6.53 -30.62 -4.55
N ASP A 37 -6.81 -30.69 -5.84
CA ASP A 37 -7.90 -29.95 -6.48
C ASP A 37 -9.26 -30.21 -5.81
N SER A 38 -9.33 -31.26 -4.99
CA SER A 38 -10.47 -31.57 -4.14
C SER A 38 -10.78 -30.51 -3.07
N ILE A 39 -9.79 -29.64 -2.70
CA ILE A 39 -10.06 -28.50 -1.83
C ILE A 39 -10.54 -27.35 -2.70
N PRO A 40 -11.80 -26.90 -2.56
CA PRO A 40 -12.34 -25.85 -3.42
C PRO A 40 -11.64 -24.50 -3.17
N LEU A 41 -11.49 -23.72 -4.23
CA LEU A 41 -11.17 -22.30 -4.10
C LEU A 41 -12.31 -21.59 -3.39
N ARG A 42 -11.99 -20.81 -2.38
CA ARG A 42 -12.95 -19.94 -1.70
C ARG A 42 -12.51 -18.50 -1.79
N ASP A 43 -13.46 -17.59 -1.94
CA ASP A 43 -13.20 -16.17 -1.86
C ASP A 43 -12.75 -15.80 -0.45
N VAL A 44 -11.74 -14.95 -0.37
CA VAL A 44 -11.17 -14.44 0.88
C VAL A 44 -10.83 -12.97 0.74
N VAL A 45 -10.67 -12.31 1.88
CA VAL A 45 -9.99 -11.02 1.98
C VAL A 45 -8.71 -11.25 2.77
N VAL A 46 -7.60 -10.69 2.28
CA VAL A 46 -6.30 -10.76 2.92
C VAL A 46 -5.85 -9.38 3.36
N THR A 47 -5.28 -9.28 4.56
CA THR A 47 -4.82 -8.02 5.14
C THR A 47 -3.40 -8.17 5.65
N GLY A 48 -2.51 -7.30 5.18
CA GLY A 48 -1.14 -7.20 5.68
C GLY A 48 -1.07 -6.33 6.93
N ASN A 49 -0.65 -6.92 8.05
CA ASN A 49 -0.45 -6.20 9.30
C ASN A 49 1.04 -5.85 9.39
N ASN A 50 1.34 -4.60 9.08
CA ASN A 50 2.68 -4.16 8.69
C ASN A 50 3.70 -4.27 9.82
N TRP A 51 3.31 -3.98 11.07
CA TRP A 51 4.26 -3.93 12.19
C TRP A 51 4.51 -5.27 12.88
N ASP A 52 3.61 -6.23 12.74
CA ASP A 52 3.80 -7.58 13.32
C ASP A 52 4.13 -8.65 12.26
N GLY A 53 4.07 -8.30 10.97
CA GLY A 53 4.37 -9.22 9.88
C GLY A 53 3.38 -10.37 9.74
N VAL A 54 2.15 -10.16 10.18
CA VAL A 54 1.06 -11.14 10.09
C VAL A 54 0.19 -10.83 8.87
N ILE A 55 -0.16 -11.86 8.10
CA ILE A 55 -1.23 -11.76 7.11
C ILE A 55 -2.48 -12.40 7.73
N THR A 56 -3.54 -11.59 7.86
CA THR A 56 -4.85 -12.05 8.32
C THR A 56 -5.73 -12.36 7.12
N ILE A 57 -6.36 -13.53 7.12
CA ILE A 57 -7.26 -14.02 6.08
C ILE A 57 -8.65 -14.13 6.69
N PHE A 58 -9.65 -13.48 6.11
CA PHE A 58 -11.03 -13.53 6.58
C PHE A 58 -12.03 -13.77 5.45
N ASP A 59 -13.21 -14.22 5.81
CA ASP A 59 -14.30 -14.54 4.88
C ASP A 59 -15.05 -13.25 4.48
N PRO A 60 -15.25 -12.96 3.18
CA PRO A 60 -15.88 -11.74 2.71
C PRO A 60 -17.39 -11.67 3.01
N ASN A 61 -18.05 -12.81 3.34
CA ASN A 61 -19.47 -12.88 3.58
C ASN A 61 -19.82 -12.89 5.08
N THR A 62 -19.03 -13.63 5.87
CA THR A 62 -19.24 -13.74 7.31
C THR A 62 -18.38 -12.79 8.13
N TYR A 63 -17.36 -12.20 7.51
CA TYR A 63 -16.35 -11.32 8.14
C TYR A 63 -15.55 -11.97 9.27
N GLN A 64 -15.60 -13.31 9.35
CA GLN A 64 -14.84 -14.05 10.36
C GLN A 64 -13.41 -14.31 9.89
N VAL A 65 -12.46 -14.12 10.79
CA VAL A 65 -11.06 -14.51 10.54
C VAL A 65 -10.97 -16.01 10.40
N ILE A 66 -10.46 -16.47 9.27
CA ILE A 66 -10.28 -17.87 8.94
C ILE A 66 -8.91 -18.37 9.38
N LYS A 67 -7.88 -17.58 9.07
CA LYS A 67 -6.47 -17.98 9.30
C LYS A 67 -5.59 -16.74 9.46
N LYS A 68 -4.52 -16.90 10.23
CA LYS A 68 -3.40 -15.97 10.27
C LYS A 68 -2.11 -16.73 9.94
N ILE A 69 -1.26 -16.12 9.12
CA ILE A 69 0.04 -16.67 8.75
C ILE A 69 1.14 -15.63 8.92
N SER A 70 2.39 -16.08 9.05
CA SER A 70 3.54 -15.17 9.06
C SER A 70 3.95 -14.80 7.64
N ALA A 71 4.15 -13.51 7.39
CA ALA A 71 4.84 -13.03 6.18
C ALA A 71 6.37 -13.19 6.27
N MET A 72 6.88 -13.58 7.43
CA MET A 72 8.31 -13.62 7.72
C MET A 72 8.75 -14.91 8.48
N PRO A 73 8.47 -16.12 7.93
CA PRO A 73 8.91 -17.35 8.56
C PRO A 73 10.44 -17.46 8.62
N ASP A 74 11.15 -16.75 7.72
CA ASP A 74 12.62 -16.62 7.63
C ASP A 74 13.19 -15.40 8.38
N ARG A 75 12.44 -14.86 9.34
CA ARG A 75 12.75 -13.62 10.06
C ARG A 75 14.17 -13.52 10.58
N GLU A 76 14.66 -14.55 11.25
CA GLU A 76 15.98 -14.50 11.87
C GLU A 76 17.11 -14.40 10.83
N GLU A 77 16.96 -15.09 9.70
CA GLU A 77 17.90 -14.99 8.58
C GLU A 77 17.88 -13.59 7.96
N ARG A 78 16.70 -13.01 7.78
CA ARG A 78 16.57 -11.65 7.22
C ARG A 78 17.17 -10.59 8.15
N PHE A 79 16.91 -10.67 9.43
CA PHE A 79 17.55 -9.76 10.38
C PHE A 79 19.06 -9.98 10.44
N ALA A 80 19.55 -11.20 10.43
CA ALA A 80 20.98 -11.47 10.36
C ALA A 80 21.61 -10.84 9.09
N GLU A 81 20.95 -10.91 7.94
CA GLU A 81 21.38 -10.28 6.70
C GLU A 81 21.44 -8.74 6.81
N ILE A 82 20.41 -8.10 7.36
CA ILE A 82 20.34 -6.66 7.55
C ILE A 82 21.45 -6.18 8.50
N TYR A 83 21.60 -6.85 9.65
CA TYR A 83 22.52 -6.42 10.70
C TYR A 83 23.97 -6.88 10.50
N SER A 84 24.28 -7.65 9.43
CA SER A 84 25.64 -8.04 9.06
C SER A 84 26.50 -6.88 8.55
N GLY A 85 25.89 -5.82 7.99
CA GLY A 85 26.58 -4.72 7.34
C GLY A 85 26.18 -3.33 7.83
N LEU A 86 27.15 -2.42 8.04
CA LEU A 86 26.91 -1.07 8.55
C LEU A 86 25.89 -0.30 7.70
N LYS A 87 26.03 -0.31 6.38
CA LYS A 87 25.14 0.42 5.45
C LYS A 87 23.68 -0.07 5.57
N ARG A 88 23.47 -1.39 5.58
CA ARG A 88 22.13 -1.99 5.65
C ARG A 88 21.46 -1.68 6.97
N ARG A 89 22.14 -1.86 8.10
CA ARG A 89 21.57 -1.61 9.42
C ARG A 89 21.23 -0.14 9.67
N LEU A 90 22.06 0.80 9.19
CA LEU A 90 21.75 2.23 9.29
C LEU A 90 20.55 2.59 8.41
N ALA A 91 20.46 2.04 7.20
CA ALA A 91 19.31 2.24 6.33
C ALA A 91 18.04 1.63 6.93
N ALA A 92 18.11 0.43 7.51
CA ALA A 92 16.98 -0.20 8.18
C ALA A 92 16.49 0.64 9.38
N GLY A 93 17.41 1.15 10.19
CA GLY A 93 17.10 2.07 11.28
C GLY A 93 16.44 3.35 10.78
N PHE A 94 16.98 3.98 9.74
CA PHE A 94 16.40 5.17 9.14
C PHE A 94 14.98 4.90 8.60
N ILE A 95 14.78 3.80 7.88
CA ILE A 95 13.46 3.41 7.36
C ILE A 95 12.49 3.19 8.52
N ARG A 96 12.91 2.50 9.57
CA ARG A 96 12.10 2.27 10.76
C ARG A 96 11.67 3.57 11.41
N ASP A 97 12.59 4.46 11.69
CA ASP A 97 12.32 5.66 12.47
C ASP A 97 11.54 6.72 11.68
N TYR A 98 11.85 6.89 10.37
CA TYR A 98 11.26 7.95 9.55
C TYR A 98 10.13 7.52 8.64
N ILE A 99 10.03 6.22 8.32
CA ILE A 99 8.99 5.68 7.43
C ILE A 99 8.02 4.78 8.20
N GLY A 100 8.53 3.98 9.13
CA GLY A 100 7.78 2.99 9.88
C GLY A 100 7.23 3.48 11.22
N GLU A 101 7.25 4.78 11.49
CA GLU A 101 6.81 5.36 12.77
C GLU A 101 7.48 4.67 13.99
N GLY A 102 8.78 4.40 13.88
CA GLY A 102 9.55 3.65 14.85
C GLY A 102 9.42 2.13 14.75
N ASN A 103 8.70 1.58 13.77
CA ASN A 103 8.47 0.15 13.59
C ASN A 103 9.09 -0.39 12.30
N ASP A 104 9.52 -1.65 12.32
CA ASP A 104 9.86 -2.35 11.08
C ASP A 104 8.59 -2.57 10.25
N GLN A 105 8.72 -2.43 8.94
CA GLN A 105 7.65 -2.67 7.97
C GLN A 105 7.83 -4.07 7.37
N LEU A 106 7.06 -5.04 7.84
CA LEU A 106 7.30 -6.46 7.65
C LEU A 106 6.43 -7.11 6.58
N VAL A 107 5.29 -6.50 6.28
CA VAL A 107 4.43 -6.83 5.14
C VAL A 107 3.67 -5.58 4.72
N ASP A 108 3.76 -5.23 3.44
CA ASP A 108 3.00 -4.10 2.92
C ASP A 108 1.87 -4.59 2.03
N ASP A 109 2.14 -5.02 0.82
CA ASP A 109 1.13 -5.44 -0.13
C ASP A 109 1.19 -6.94 -0.42
N MET A 110 0.04 -7.53 -0.71
CA MET A 110 -0.06 -8.97 -0.94
C MET A 110 -1.20 -9.34 -1.88
N PHE A 111 -0.98 -10.42 -2.64
CA PHE A 111 -1.97 -10.97 -3.57
C PHE A 111 -1.95 -12.51 -3.51
N THR A 112 -3.11 -13.12 -3.77
CA THR A 112 -3.22 -14.59 -3.82
C THR A 112 -2.87 -15.12 -5.20
N SER A 113 -2.30 -16.34 -5.27
CA SER A 113 -2.10 -17.04 -6.53
C SER A 113 -3.42 -17.52 -7.13
N ASN A 114 -3.46 -17.66 -8.46
CA ASN A 114 -4.65 -18.13 -9.17
C ASN A 114 -5.09 -19.56 -8.78
N ASP A 115 -4.13 -20.41 -8.40
CA ASP A 115 -4.39 -21.76 -7.91
C ASP A 115 -4.82 -21.79 -6.44
N GLY A 116 -4.78 -20.65 -5.74
CA GLY A 116 -5.14 -20.50 -4.35
C GLY A 116 -4.16 -21.12 -3.36
N ARG A 117 -2.94 -21.42 -3.78
CA ARG A 117 -1.92 -22.04 -2.95
C ARG A 117 -1.04 -21.04 -2.21
N TYR A 118 -0.70 -19.93 -2.87
CA TYR A 118 0.29 -18.99 -2.38
C TYR A 118 -0.32 -17.62 -2.08
N ILE A 119 0.32 -16.91 -1.17
CA ILE A 119 0.23 -15.45 -1.07
C ILE A 119 1.60 -14.88 -1.45
N TYR A 120 1.60 -13.98 -2.42
CA TYR A 120 2.77 -13.16 -2.77
C TYR A 120 2.74 -11.91 -1.92
N ALA A 121 3.83 -11.58 -1.25
CA ALA A 121 3.88 -10.43 -0.35
C ALA A 121 5.18 -9.63 -0.50
N SER A 122 5.05 -8.30 -0.59
CA SER A 122 6.18 -7.39 -0.47
C SER A 122 6.52 -7.15 1.00
N ARG A 123 7.83 -7.15 1.33
CA ARG A 123 8.33 -6.96 2.69
C ARG A 123 9.30 -5.78 2.72
N PRO A 124 8.80 -4.58 3.07
CA PRO A 124 9.60 -3.35 2.92
C PRO A 124 10.93 -3.36 3.66
N SER A 125 10.95 -3.72 4.94
CA SER A 125 12.19 -3.73 5.74
C SER A 125 13.19 -4.80 5.31
N PHE A 126 12.73 -5.86 4.63
CA PHE A 126 13.59 -6.92 4.10
C PHE A 126 14.01 -6.67 2.65
N ALA A 127 13.42 -5.66 2.00
CA ALA A 127 13.68 -5.29 0.61
C ALA A 127 13.50 -6.49 -0.35
N ASP A 128 12.40 -7.23 -0.19
CA ASP A 128 12.14 -8.41 -1.00
C ASP A 128 10.63 -8.68 -1.21
N VAL A 129 10.35 -9.63 -2.07
CA VAL A 129 9.05 -10.24 -2.29
C VAL A 129 9.16 -11.74 -2.03
N VAL A 130 8.15 -12.32 -1.43
CA VAL A 130 8.08 -13.76 -1.16
C VAL A 130 6.77 -14.37 -1.66
N ALA A 131 6.82 -15.64 -2.03
CA ALA A 131 5.64 -16.48 -2.16
C ALA A 131 5.55 -17.41 -0.95
N ILE A 132 4.45 -17.33 -0.21
CA ILE A 132 4.23 -18.11 1.01
C ILE A 132 3.12 -19.12 0.73
N ASP A 133 3.39 -20.40 0.93
CA ASP A 133 2.37 -21.45 0.89
C ASP A 133 1.42 -21.27 2.09
N VAL A 134 0.14 -21.06 1.81
CA VAL A 134 -0.85 -20.70 2.83
C VAL A 134 -1.18 -21.83 3.80
N ASN A 135 -0.87 -23.06 3.43
CA ASN A 135 -1.15 -24.23 4.27
C ASN A 135 0.06 -24.65 5.11
N SER A 136 1.25 -24.68 4.52
CA SER A 136 2.48 -25.02 5.26
C SER A 136 3.11 -23.84 5.99
N GLY A 137 2.91 -22.62 5.50
CA GLY A 137 3.59 -21.41 5.98
C GLY A 137 5.03 -21.27 5.47
N GLU A 138 5.46 -22.15 4.55
CA GLU A 138 6.81 -22.11 3.98
C GLU A 138 6.92 -21.10 2.84
N ILE A 139 8.12 -20.55 2.67
CA ILE A 139 8.46 -19.71 1.52
C ILE A 139 8.83 -20.61 0.34
N ALA A 140 8.04 -20.53 -0.74
CA ALA A 140 8.31 -21.24 -1.99
C ALA A 140 9.46 -20.58 -2.78
N TRP A 141 9.46 -19.24 -2.83
CA TRP A 141 10.55 -18.47 -3.41
C TRP A 141 10.65 -17.08 -2.74
N ARG A 142 11.82 -16.49 -2.83
CA ARG A 142 12.14 -15.14 -2.36
C ARG A 142 12.90 -14.40 -3.44
N THR A 143 12.49 -13.16 -3.71
CA THR A 143 13.13 -12.29 -4.70
C THR A 143 13.54 -10.97 -4.05
N PRO A 144 14.83 -10.74 -3.79
CA PRO A 144 15.31 -9.43 -3.38
C PRO A 144 15.06 -8.40 -4.48
N VAL A 145 14.61 -7.19 -4.08
CA VAL A 145 14.50 -6.05 -4.99
C VAL A 145 15.80 -5.25 -4.99
N GLU A 146 16.00 -4.45 -6.04
CA GLU A 146 17.09 -3.48 -6.05
C GLU A 146 16.89 -2.44 -4.94
N GLY A 147 18.00 -2.00 -4.31
CA GLY A 147 17.95 -1.03 -3.24
C GLY A 147 17.70 -1.63 -1.86
N LEU A 148 16.96 -0.91 -1.03
CA LEU A 148 16.86 -1.18 0.41
C LEU A 148 15.43 -1.26 0.93
N ARG A 149 14.42 -1.11 0.05
CA ARG A 149 13.01 -1.15 0.44
C ARG A 149 12.12 -1.60 -0.74
N ALA A 150 11.37 -2.68 -0.55
CA ALA A 150 10.20 -3.02 -1.36
C ALA A 150 9.01 -2.18 -0.89
N ASP A 151 8.12 -1.80 -1.79
CA ASP A 151 6.95 -0.98 -1.45
C ASP A 151 5.68 -1.52 -2.12
N HIS A 152 4.74 -0.64 -2.46
CA HIS A 152 3.48 -1.00 -3.07
C HIS A 152 3.63 -1.93 -4.28
N SER A 153 2.65 -2.77 -4.45
CA SER A 153 2.67 -3.83 -5.45
C SER A 153 1.35 -3.88 -6.20
N ALA A 154 1.37 -4.55 -7.34
CA ALA A 154 0.17 -4.90 -8.09
C ALA A 154 0.34 -6.30 -8.68
N ILE A 155 -0.77 -6.98 -8.96
CA ILE A 155 -0.77 -8.24 -9.72
C ILE A 155 -1.43 -8.00 -11.06
N SER A 156 -0.88 -8.57 -12.13
CA SER A 156 -1.53 -8.53 -13.45
C SER A 156 -2.90 -9.20 -13.40
N PRO A 157 -3.89 -8.77 -14.19
CA PRO A 157 -5.23 -9.38 -14.19
C PRO A 157 -5.24 -10.88 -14.47
N ASP A 158 -4.24 -11.40 -15.22
CA ASP A 158 -4.07 -12.82 -15.45
C ASP A 158 -3.32 -13.55 -14.31
N GLY A 159 -2.90 -12.81 -13.28
CA GLY A 159 -2.23 -13.33 -12.08
C GLY A 159 -0.82 -13.85 -12.29
N LYS A 160 -0.14 -13.51 -13.40
CA LYS A 160 1.18 -14.06 -13.73
C LYS A 160 2.35 -13.15 -13.36
N ILE A 161 2.13 -11.85 -13.33
CA ILE A 161 3.17 -10.87 -13.05
C ILE A 161 2.85 -10.10 -11.78
N PHE A 162 3.78 -10.11 -10.84
CA PHE A 162 3.74 -9.29 -9.63
C PHE A 162 4.66 -8.09 -9.82
N LEU A 163 4.08 -6.89 -9.82
CA LEU A 163 4.84 -5.65 -9.83
C LEU A 163 5.21 -5.25 -8.40
N VAL A 164 6.41 -4.77 -8.20
CA VAL A 164 6.85 -4.21 -6.93
C VAL A 164 7.67 -2.94 -7.12
N SER A 165 7.33 -1.91 -6.38
CA SER A 165 8.10 -0.66 -6.32
C SER A 165 9.36 -0.84 -5.49
N ALA A 166 10.53 -0.78 -6.13
CA ALA A 166 11.84 -0.76 -5.48
C ALA A 166 12.15 0.68 -5.07
N SER A 167 11.58 1.10 -3.91
CA SER A 167 11.42 2.52 -3.57
C SER A 167 12.73 3.32 -3.48
N THR A 168 13.84 2.69 -3.13
CA THR A 168 15.15 3.36 -3.06
C THR A 168 15.98 3.21 -4.33
N ALA A 169 15.47 2.51 -5.35
CA ALA A 169 16.19 2.23 -6.61
C ALA A 169 15.62 2.97 -7.83
N ARG A 170 14.51 3.72 -7.68
CA ARG A 170 13.81 4.42 -8.76
C ARG A 170 13.33 3.48 -9.87
N LYS A 171 12.91 2.28 -9.49
CA LYS A 171 12.47 1.23 -10.42
C LYS A 171 11.23 0.51 -9.91
N VAL A 172 10.45 0.02 -10.84
CA VAL A 172 9.43 -1.00 -10.61
C VAL A 172 9.89 -2.29 -11.25
N HIS A 173 9.91 -3.38 -10.48
CA HIS A 173 10.24 -4.71 -11.00
C HIS A 173 8.98 -5.50 -11.32
N ALA A 174 9.02 -6.23 -12.43
CA ALA A 174 8.03 -7.22 -12.81
C ALA A 174 8.57 -8.62 -12.52
N ILE A 175 7.92 -9.34 -11.62
CA ILE A 175 8.31 -10.67 -11.16
C ILE A 175 7.33 -11.69 -11.73
N ASP A 176 7.84 -12.71 -12.45
CA ASP A 176 7.06 -13.88 -12.84
C ASP A 176 6.73 -14.70 -11.59
N VAL A 177 5.46 -14.85 -11.26
CA VAL A 177 5.03 -15.46 -10.01
C VAL A 177 5.30 -16.96 -9.94
N SER A 178 5.43 -17.62 -11.09
CA SER A 178 5.68 -19.07 -11.15
C SER A 178 7.12 -19.42 -10.78
N SER A 179 8.05 -18.53 -11.10
CA SER A 179 9.49 -18.75 -10.91
C SER A 179 10.12 -17.86 -9.84
N GLY A 180 9.42 -16.79 -9.43
CA GLY A 180 9.97 -15.74 -8.56
C GLY A 180 11.06 -14.90 -9.24
N LYS A 181 11.24 -14.97 -10.56
CA LYS A 181 12.29 -14.21 -11.25
C LYS A 181 11.81 -12.86 -11.72
N ILE A 182 12.67 -11.85 -11.60
CA ILE A 182 12.47 -10.57 -12.27
C ILE A 182 12.60 -10.80 -13.78
N VAL A 183 11.53 -10.50 -14.52
CA VAL A 183 11.44 -10.70 -15.97
C VAL A 183 11.36 -9.39 -16.74
N GLY A 184 11.18 -8.27 -16.04
CA GLY A 184 11.08 -6.94 -16.63
C GLY A 184 10.94 -5.86 -15.58
N GLY A 185 10.51 -4.68 -16.02
CA GLY A 185 10.28 -3.53 -15.16
C GLY A 185 10.52 -2.22 -15.90
N PHE A 186 10.32 -1.11 -15.22
CA PHE A 186 10.49 0.23 -15.79
C PHE A 186 11.10 1.21 -14.81
N GLU A 187 11.68 2.27 -15.37
CA GLU A 187 12.24 3.38 -14.58
C GLU A 187 11.12 4.30 -14.06
N SER A 188 11.25 4.68 -12.82
CA SER A 188 10.34 5.56 -12.10
C SER A 188 11.02 6.87 -11.70
N GLY A 189 10.25 7.79 -11.12
CA GLY A 189 10.77 8.91 -10.34
C GLY A 189 11.35 8.45 -9.00
N ASP A 190 11.66 9.42 -8.13
CA ASP A 190 12.14 9.12 -6.79
C ASP A 190 11.04 8.50 -5.93
N GLN A 191 11.40 7.46 -5.21
CA GLN A 191 10.50 6.64 -4.39
C GLN A 191 9.26 6.18 -5.17
N PRO A 192 9.42 5.22 -6.09
CA PRO A 192 8.30 4.51 -6.71
C PRO A 192 7.35 4.03 -5.61
N HIS A 193 6.05 4.18 -5.85
CA HIS A 193 5.03 3.94 -4.85
C HIS A 193 3.86 3.15 -5.45
N GLU A 194 2.81 3.81 -5.93
CA GLU A 194 1.59 3.15 -6.37
C GLU A 194 1.73 2.50 -7.74
N ASN A 195 1.13 1.32 -7.90
CA ASN A 195 0.99 0.62 -9.18
C ASN A 195 -0.45 0.10 -9.29
N THR A 196 -1.06 0.29 -10.46
CA THR A 196 -2.39 -0.22 -10.76
C THR A 196 -2.44 -0.68 -12.21
N TYR A 197 -2.85 -1.92 -12.48
CA TYR A 197 -3.13 -2.35 -13.84
C TYR A 197 -4.48 -1.82 -14.33
N SER A 198 -4.59 -1.56 -15.63
CA SER A 198 -5.90 -1.46 -16.29
C SER A 198 -6.64 -2.79 -16.22
N GLU A 199 -7.98 -2.76 -16.33
CA GLU A 199 -8.81 -3.98 -16.27
C GLU A 199 -8.43 -4.99 -17.35
N ASP A 200 -8.07 -4.51 -18.54
CA ASP A 200 -7.64 -5.34 -19.68
C ASP A 200 -6.18 -5.80 -19.58
N GLY A 201 -5.45 -5.34 -18.57
CA GLY A 201 -4.06 -5.69 -18.30
C GLY A 201 -3.03 -5.08 -19.25
N LYS A 202 -3.42 -4.15 -20.13
CA LYS A 202 -2.52 -3.58 -21.15
C LYS A 202 -1.74 -2.37 -20.68
N LYS A 203 -2.18 -1.72 -19.61
CA LYS A 203 -1.52 -0.55 -19.06
C LYS A 203 -1.22 -0.73 -17.59
N ILE A 204 -0.18 -0.06 -17.14
CA ILE A 204 0.14 0.13 -15.73
C ILE A 204 0.09 1.63 -15.47
N TYR A 205 -0.71 2.02 -14.49
CA TYR A 205 -0.71 3.37 -13.93
C TYR A 205 0.20 3.38 -12.72
N HIS A 206 1.19 4.24 -12.75
CA HIS A 206 2.24 4.29 -11.73
C HIS A 206 2.40 5.70 -11.18
N ALA A 207 2.73 5.80 -9.89
CA ALA A 207 3.08 7.06 -9.26
C ALA A 207 4.34 6.93 -8.40
N SER A 208 5.23 7.92 -8.49
CA SER A 208 6.36 8.12 -7.58
C SER A 208 6.11 9.32 -6.66
N ILE A 209 6.55 9.23 -5.42
CA ILE A 209 6.18 10.18 -4.36
C ILE A 209 7.32 11.08 -3.86
N GLY A 210 8.54 10.84 -4.34
CA GLY A 210 9.71 11.58 -3.87
C GLY A 210 10.05 11.31 -2.40
N LYS A 211 10.95 12.10 -1.86
CA LYS A 211 11.46 11.92 -0.49
C LYS A 211 10.48 12.46 0.54
N VAL A 212 9.49 11.65 0.89
CA VAL A 212 8.38 12.01 1.81
C VAL A 212 8.82 12.33 3.24
N TYR A 213 10.02 11.96 3.64
CA TYR A 213 10.62 12.37 4.92
C TYR A 213 11.10 13.84 4.92
N ILE A 214 11.05 14.53 3.78
CA ILE A 214 11.29 15.96 3.66
C ILE A 214 9.93 16.65 3.63
N ALA A 215 9.44 17.05 4.81
CA ALA A 215 8.10 17.63 4.92
C ALA A 215 8.03 19.09 4.41
N SER A 216 9.11 19.88 4.57
CA SER A 216 9.10 21.31 4.28
C SER A 216 8.85 21.61 2.80
N PRO A 217 7.83 22.42 2.46
CA PRO A 217 7.59 22.87 1.09
C PRO A 217 8.75 23.68 0.50
N SER A 218 9.48 24.44 1.33
CA SER A 218 10.64 25.23 0.88
C SER A 218 11.80 24.36 0.38
N LEU A 219 11.78 23.07 0.70
CA LEU A 219 12.75 22.07 0.25
C LEU A 219 12.22 21.19 -0.89
N ASP A 220 11.16 21.63 -1.59
CA ASP A 220 10.55 20.88 -2.68
C ASP A 220 11.55 20.47 -3.76
N PHE A 221 12.50 21.33 -4.07
CA PHE A 221 13.52 21.13 -5.10
C PHE A 221 14.47 19.93 -4.81
N ILE A 222 14.55 19.43 -3.57
CA ILE A 222 15.37 18.26 -3.22
C ILE A 222 14.52 16.99 -2.97
N LYS A 223 13.20 17.09 -3.04
CA LYS A 223 12.32 15.91 -2.88
C LYS A 223 12.45 14.92 -4.02
N GLY A 224 13.00 15.34 -5.15
CA GLY A 224 13.24 14.49 -6.33
C GLY A 224 12.04 14.44 -7.29
N ASP A 225 12.17 13.56 -8.30
CA ASP A 225 11.18 13.41 -9.36
C ASP A 225 9.94 12.70 -8.84
N ARG A 226 8.76 13.29 -9.08
CA ARG A 226 7.45 12.78 -8.69
C ARG A 226 6.56 12.75 -9.91
N TRP A 227 6.41 11.58 -10.48
CA TRP A 227 5.73 11.37 -11.76
C TRP A 227 4.45 10.58 -11.60
N PHE A 228 3.44 10.95 -12.35
CA PHE A 228 2.41 10.02 -12.80
C PHE A 228 2.85 9.44 -14.14
N GLN A 229 2.83 8.13 -14.28
CA GLN A 229 3.28 7.44 -15.48
C GLN A 229 2.21 6.47 -15.98
N ILE A 230 2.05 6.40 -17.29
CA ILE A 230 1.31 5.34 -17.97
C ILE A 230 2.35 4.50 -18.68
N VAL A 231 2.31 3.20 -18.44
CA VAL A 231 3.29 2.23 -18.93
C VAL A 231 2.57 1.15 -19.71
N ASP A 232 3.11 0.77 -20.85
CA ASP A 232 2.65 -0.41 -21.59
C ASP A 232 3.01 -1.67 -20.78
N ALA A 233 2.02 -2.51 -20.50
CA ALA A 233 2.21 -3.64 -19.58
C ALA A 233 2.94 -4.83 -20.21
N ASP A 234 2.96 -4.93 -21.53
CA ASP A 234 3.65 -6.01 -22.25
C ASP A 234 5.14 -5.72 -22.44
N THR A 235 5.47 -4.46 -22.71
CA THR A 235 6.84 -4.03 -23.05
C THR A 235 7.54 -3.32 -21.90
N TYR A 236 6.81 -2.86 -20.88
CA TYR A 236 7.26 -1.97 -19.79
C TYR A 236 7.77 -0.62 -20.28
N GLU A 237 7.40 -0.19 -21.48
CA GLU A 237 7.73 1.14 -22.00
C GLU A 237 6.86 2.20 -21.33
N VAL A 238 7.48 3.27 -20.83
CA VAL A 238 6.76 4.43 -20.30
C VAL A 238 6.21 5.24 -21.46
N THR A 239 4.92 5.12 -21.73
CA THR A 239 4.22 5.78 -22.83
C THR A 239 3.82 7.22 -22.52
N ARG A 240 3.59 7.53 -21.23
CA ARG A 240 3.30 8.90 -20.78
C ARG A 240 3.94 9.13 -19.41
N ARG A 241 4.47 10.34 -19.22
CA ARG A 241 4.98 10.84 -17.94
C ARG A 241 4.44 12.24 -17.71
N VAL A 242 3.85 12.47 -16.55
CA VAL A 242 3.18 13.71 -16.18
C VAL A 242 3.73 14.22 -14.85
N ASP A 243 4.10 15.51 -14.81
CA ASP A 243 4.34 16.23 -13.56
C ASP A 243 3.02 16.84 -13.08
N MET A 244 2.50 16.36 -11.96
CA MET A 244 1.24 16.86 -11.41
C MET A 244 1.30 18.33 -10.98
N LYS A 245 2.47 18.88 -10.74
CA LYS A 245 2.60 20.32 -10.46
C LYS A 245 2.10 21.16 -11.61
N GLU A 246 2.56 20.82 -12.84
CA GLU A 246 2.12 21.52 -14.05
C GLU A 246 0.61 21.43 -14.21
N LYS A 247 0.04 20.23 -14.03
CA LYS A 247 -1.41 20.02 -14.17
C LYS A 247 -2.24 20.73 -13.12
N LEU A 248 -1.76 20.81 -11.89
CA LEU A 248 -2.41 21.57 -10.83
C LEU A 248 -2.35 23.07 -11.12
N GLU A 249 -1.21 23.60 -11.56
CA GLU A 249 -1.02 25.01 -11.93
C GLU A 249 -1.89 25.39 -13.14
N GLU A 250 -1.93 24.56 -14.20
CA GLU A 250 -2.80 24.75 -15.35
C GLU A 250 -4.30 24.80 -14.99
N ALA A 251 -4.71 24.03 -13.98
CA ALA A 251 -6.07 24.04 -13.45
C ALA A 251 -6.36 25.18 -12.45
N GLY A 252 -5.36 26.02 -12.16
CA GLY A 252 -5.50 27.13 -11.22
C GLY A 252 -5.38 26.72 -9.75
N PHE A 253 -4.82 25.57 -9.46
CA PHE A 253 -4.57 25.09 -8.10
C PHE A 253 -3.09 25.25 -7.75
N ASP A 254 -2.74 26.31 -7.04
CA ASP A 254 -1.39 26.49 -6.48
C ASP A 254 -1.28 25.66 -5.20
N TRP A 255 -0.82 24.41 -5.33
CA TRP A 255 -0.69 23.50 -4.20
C TRP A 255 0.78 23.24 -3.84
N ILE A 256 1.02 23.04 -2.53
CA ILE A 256 2.38 22.95 -1.95
C ILE A 256 3.14 21.67 -2.28
N ASP A 257 2.45 20.59 -2.67
CA ASP A 257 3.07 19.33 -3.06
C ASP A 257 2.38 18.76 -4.31
N ARG A 258 3.04 17.84 -5.02
CA ARG A 258 2.58 17.25 -6.26
C ARG A 258 2.64 15.73 -6.27
N ALA A 259 3.08 15.14 -5.16
CA ALA A 259 3.22 13.70 -5.07
C ALA A 259 1.85 13.03 -4.99
N ILE A 260 1.56 12.17 -5.96
CA ILE A 260 0.37 11.32 -5.93
C ILE A 260 0.58 10.25 -4.88
N ARG A 261 -0.31 10.25 -3.91
CA ARG A 261 -0.50 9.15 -2.98
C ARG A 261 -1.34 8.08 -3.69
N PRO A 262 -2.04 7.14 -3.03
CA PRO A 262 -2.90 6.21 -3.76
C PRO A 262 -3.88 6.91 -4.70
N MET A 263 -4.26 6.19 -5.74
CA MET A 263 -5.16 6.64 -6.78
C MET A 263 -6.22 5.57 -7.06
N ALA A 264 -7.37 5.99 -7.59
CA ALA A 264 -8.39 5.10 -8.13
C ALA A 264 -8.68 5.48 -9.58
N ILE A 265 -8.63 4.50 -10.47
CA ILE A 265 -8.88 4.69 -11.91
C ILE A 265 -10.29 4.17 -12.23
N THR A 266 -11.07 4.93 -12.99
CA THR A 266 -12.37 4.45 -13.48
C THR A 266 -12.20 3.29 -14.45
N ARG A 267 -13.18 2.38 -14.52
CA ARG A 267 -13.14 1.20 -15.39
C ARG A 267 -13.00 1.54 -16.89
N ASP A 268 -13.58 2.67 -17.30
CA ASP A 268 -13.45 3.19 -18.65
C ASP A 268 -12.11 3.91 -18.91
N GLU A 269 -11.24 3.96 -17.90
CA GLU A 269 -9.92 4.61 -17.92
C GLU A 269 -9.94 6.10 -18.28
N LYS A 270 -11.10 6.77 -18.12
CA LYS A 270 -11.20 8.21 -18.44
C LYS A 270 -10.73 9.10 -17.32
N PHE A 271 -10.97 8.68 -16.07
CA PHE A 271 -10.65 9.49 -14.90
C PHE A 271 -9.80 8.74 -13.89
N ALA A 272 -8.88 9.48 -13.29
CA ALA A 272 -8.16 9.08 -12.10
C ALA A 272 -8.53 10.01 -10.93
N TYR A 273 -8.82 9.45 -9.77
CA TYR A 273 -9.00 10.17 -8.52
C TYR A 273 -7.70 10.10 -7.76
N LEU A 274 -7.05 11.24 -7.61
CA LEU A 274 -5.68 11.35 -7.12
C LEU A 274 -5.66 12.00 -5.75
N GLN A 275 -5.21 11.29 -4.75
CA GLN A 275 -4.81 11.90 -3.49
C GLN A 275 -3.43 12.52 -3.66
N ILE A 276 -3.28 13.78 -3.31
CA ILE A 276 -2.01 14.52 -3.40
C ILE A 276 -1.48 14.74 -1.99
N SER A 277 -0.17 14.64 -1.82
CA SER A 277 0.50 14.88 -0.53
C SER A 277 0.03 16.16 0.15
N LEU A 278 -0.19 16.09 1.46
CA LEU A 278 -0.63 17.16 2.35
C LEU A 278 -2.07 17.66 2.08
N PHE A 279 -2.77 17.13 1.08
CA PHE A 279 -4.12 17.52 0.74
C PHE A 279 -5.16 16.64 1.44
N HIS A 280 -6.16 17.27 2.06
CA HIS A 280 -7.28 16.58 2.72
C HIS A 280 -8.45 16.48 1.76
N GLY A 281 -8.38 15.50 0.88
CA GLY A 281 -9.33 15.31 -0.21
C GLY A 281 -8.69 14.62 -1.40
N PHE A 282 -9.17 14.92 -2.59
CA PHE A 282 -8.61 14.38 -3.83
C PHE A 282 -8.89 15.28 -5.03
N PHE A 283 -8.15 15.05 -6.10
CA PHE A 283 -8.34 15.69 -7.40
C PHE A 283 -8.86 14.68 -8.43
N GLU A 284 -9.71 15.12 -9.33
CA GLU A 284 -10.11 14.35 -10.50
C GLU A 284 -9.22 14.76 -11.69
N TYR A 285 -8.56 13.79 -12.25
CA TYR A 285 -7.70 13.95 -13.42
C TYR A 285 -8.32 13.23 -14.62
N ASP A 286 -8.59 13.97 -15.69
CA ASP A 286 -9.03 13.46 -16.99
C ASP A 286 -7.80 12.91 -17.73
N ILE A 287 -7.72 11.58 -17.82
CA ILE A 287 -6.56 10.87 -18.38
C ILE A 287 -6.44 11.13 -19.88
N GLU A 288 -7.56 11.20 -20.59
CA GLU A 288 -7.58 11.40 -22.05
C GLU A 288 -7.15 12.83 -22.41
N ASN A 289 -7.72 13.83 -21.74
CA ASN A 289 -7.45 15.23 -22.00
C ASN A 289 -6.27 15.80 -21.22
N ASP A 290 -5.59 14.99 -20.41
CA ASP A 290 -4.39 15.32 -19.65
C ASP A 290 -4.53 16.56 -18.78
N LYS A 291 -5.62 16.65 -18.00
CA LYS A 291 -5.93 17.81 -17.16
C LYS A 291 -6.63 17.47 -15.85
N ILE A 292 -6.41 18.26 -14.83
CA ILE A 292 -7.22 18.27 -13.62
C ILE A 292 -8.55 18.96 -13.93
N THR A 293 -9.67 18.32 -13.63
CA THR A 293 -11.02 18.82 -13.92
C THR A 293 -11.76 19.32 -12.70
N ARG A 294 -11.58 18.66 -11.56
CA ARG A 294 -12.26 19.01 -10.30
C ARG A 294 -11.35 18.70 -9.12
N LYS A 295 -11.65 19.35 -7.99
CA LYS A 295 -11.13 18.94 -6.69
C LYS A 295 -12.26 18.81 -5.67
N LEU A 296 -12.07 17.97 -4.67
CA LEU A 296 -12.91 17.90 -3.50
C LEU A 296 -12.07 18.14 -2.26
N ASP A 297 -12.40 19.21 -1.53
CA ASP A 297 -11.91 19.44 -0.17
C ASP A 297 -12.81 18.65 0.79
N LEU A 298 -12.23 17.75 1.56
CA LEU A 298 -12.90 17.03 2.64
C LEU A 298 -12.66 17.72 3.98
N PRO A 299 -13.53 17.53 4.99
CA PRO A 299 -13.46 18.29 6.22
C PRO A 299 -12.21 17.93 7.03
N ILE A 300 -11.53 18.96 7.52
CA ILE A 300 -10.44 18.81 8.48
C ILE A 300 -11.02 18.97 9.89
N PRO A 301 -10.88 17.99 10.79
CA PRO A 301 -11.30 18.15 12.17
C PRO A 301 -10.58 19.33 12.86
N GLU A 302 -11.26 20.04 13.77
CA GLU A 302 -10.71 21.18 14.52
C GLU A 302 -9.33 20.86 15.15
N ALA A 303 -9.16 19.64 15.67
CA ALA A 303 -7.88 19.17 16.22
C ALA A 303 -6.71 19.08 15.21
N ASN A 304 -7.01 19.21 13.92
CA ASN A 304 -6.04 19.07 12.83
C ASN A 304 -5.91 20.33 11.96
N GLU A 305 -6.67 21.41 12.23
CA GLU A 305 -6.66 22.63 11.42
C GLU A 305 -5.28 23.31 11.39
N ASP A 306 -4.52 23.21 12.47
CA ASP A 306 -3.19 23.84 12.61
C ASP A 306 -2.02 22.88 12.32
N LEU A 307 -2.26 21.70 11.69
CA LEU A 307 -1.19 20.76 11.37
C LEU A 307 -0.17 21.37 10.41
N SER A 308 1.09 21.39 10.83
CA SER A 308 2.18 21.71 9.92
C SER A 308 2.45 20.55 8.95
N PRO A 309 3.15 20.77 7.81
CA PRO A 309 3.56 19.69 6.93
C PRO A 309 4.32 18.56 7.62
N GLY A 310 5.09 18.88 8.68
CA GLY A 310 5.85 17.91 9.46
C GLY A 310 5.00 17.02 10.37
N ASP A 311 3.77 17.41 10.65
CA ASP A 311 2.84 16.63 11.50
C ASP A 311 2.06 15.58 10.69
N HIS A 312 2.09 15.67 9.36
CA HIS A 312 1.42 14.72 8.49
C HIS A 312 2.22 13.40 8.38
N LEU A 313 1.54 12.28 8.49
CA LEU A 313 2.16 10.98 8.33
C LEU A 313 2.72 10.84 6.90
N LEU A 314 4.05 10.89 6.78
CA LEU A 314 4.75 10.79 5.49
C LEU A 314 4.16 11.71 4.41
N ASN A 315 3.81 12.94 4.78
CA ASN A 315 3.15 13.92 3.93
C ASN A 315 1.73 13.52 3.44
N SER A 316 1.07 12.54 4.06
CA SER A 316 -0.31 12.18 3.70
C SER A 316 -1.30 13.00 4.51
N GLY A 317 -2.19 13.74 3.86
CA GLY A 317 -3.47 14.15 4.44
C GLY A 317 -4.41 12.95 4.47
N HIS A 318 -4.69 12.40 3.29
CA HIS A 318 -5.41 11.15 3.08
C HIS A 318 -4.54 10.13 2.35
N HIS A 319 -4.85 8.82 2.44
CA HIS A 319 -4.02 7.80 1.81
C HIS A 319 -4.81 6.79 0.97
N GLY A 320 -5.81 6.09 1.48
CA GLY A 320 -6.55 5.08 0.72
C GLY A 320 -7.72 5.68 -0.07
N ILE A 321 -7.92 5.24 -1.31
CA ILE A 321 -9.04 5.63 -2.16
C ILE A 321 -9.48 4.44 -3.03
N ALA A 322 -10.79 4.21 -3.16
CA ALA A 322 -11.36 3.15 -3.98
C ALA A 322 -12.68 3.57 -4.62
N LEU A 323 -12.99 2.99 -5.78
CA LEU A 323 -14.26 3.17 -6.47
C LEU A 323 -15.20 1.99 -6.22
N SER A 324 -16.49 2.23 -6.09
CA SER A 324 -17.53 1.18 -6.10
C SER A 324 -17.52 0.42 -7.44
N GLY A 325 -18.12 -0.78 -7.45
CA GLY A 325 -18.14 -1.61 -8.64
C GLY A 325 -18.85 -1.01 -9.86
N ASP A 326 -19.67 0.00 -9.67
CA ASP A 326 -20.36 0.74 -10.72
C ASP A 326 -19.75 2.13 -11.00
N ASP A 327 -18.59 2.41 -10.40
CA ASP A 327 -17.89 3.69 -10.45
C ASP A 327 -18.69 4.91 -9.97
N LYS A 328 -19.78 4.73 -9.19
CA LYS A 328 -20.60 5.85 -8.75
C LYS A 328 -20.21 6.44 -7.41
N THR A 329 -19.56 5.65 -6.58
CA THR A 329 -19.15 6.08 -5.24
C THR A 329 -17.67 5.92 -5.05
N ILE A 330 -17.04 6.95 -4.48
CA ILE A 330 -15.62 6.96 -4.10
C ILE A 330 -15.56 6.80 -2.59
N CYS A 331 -14.81 5.82 -2.11
CA CYS A 331 -14.46 5.62 -0.71
C CYS A 331 -13.08 6.21 -0.46
N VAL A 332 -12.96 7.11 0.51
CA VAL A 332 -11.70 7.78 0.87
C VAL A 332 -11.35 7.49 2.32
N ALA A 333 -10.14 7.00 2.56
CA ALA A 333 -9.59 6.83 3.90
C ALA A 333 -8.92 8.14 4.35
N GLY A 334 -9.57 8.86 5.25
CA GLY A 334 -9.10 10.14 5.81
C GLY A 334 -8.04 9.91 6.89
N THR A 335 -6.81 9.59 6.49
CA THR A 335 -5.75 9.06 7.36
C THR A 335 -5.43 9.95 8.55
N MET A 336 -5.26 11.25 8.31
CA MET A 336 -5.02 12.20 9.39
C MET A 336 -6.30 12.60 10.14
N ASP A 337 -7.46 12.44 9.49
CA ASP A 337 -8.73 13.01 9.96
C ASP A 337 -9.63 11.99 10.67
N GLY A 338 -9.24 10.71 10.69
CA GLY A 338 -9.90 9.68 11.50
C GLY A 338 -11.31 9.31 11.05
N TYR A 339 -11.63 9.49 9.77
CA TYR A 339 -12.91 9.12 9.18
C TYR A 339 -12.77 8.36 7.85
N ILE A 340 -13.84 7.74 7.41
CA ILE A 340 -14.04 7.28 6.03
C ILE A 340 -15.01 8.24 5.37
N ALA A 341 -14.69 8.79 4.19
CA ALA A 341 -15.61 9.58 3.40
C ALA A 341 -16.18 8.73 2.25
N MET A 342 -17.50 8.77 2.10
CA MET A 342 -18.26 8.14 1.02
C MET A 342 -18.77 9.24 0.11
N VAL A 343 -18.21 9.35 -1.09
CA VAL A 343 -18.40 10.48 -2.00
C VAL A 343 -19.20 10.01 -3.23
N ASP A 344 -20.27 10.70 -3.56
CA ASP A 344 -20.93 10.56 -4.85
C ASP A 344 -20.05 11.13 -5.96
N ARG A 345 -19.65 10.31 -6.93
CA ARG A 345 -18.69 10.69 -7.97
C ARG A 345 -19.18 11.78 -8.90
N GLU A 346 -20.48 11.81 -9.21
CA GLU A 346 -21.03 12.79 -10.13
C GLU A 346 -21.10 14.18 -9.50
N THR A 347 -21.62 14.23 -8.27
CA THR A 347 -21.94 15.50 -7.59
C THR A 347 -20.88 15.97 -6.62
N PHE A 348 -19.94 15.10 -6.22
CA PHE A 348 -18.97 15.30 -5.13
C PHE A 348 -19.59 15.57 -3.77
N LYS A 349 -20.89 15.27 -3.60
CA LYS A 349 -21.52 15.26 -2.28
C LYS A 349 -20.98 14.06 -1.49
N TYR A 350 -20.71 14.26 -0.22
CA TYR A 350 -20.13 13.23 0.62
C TYR A 350 -20.80 13.12 1.99
N GLU A 351 -20.57 11.99 2.60
CA GLU A 351 -20.87 11.70 4.00
C GLU A 351 -19.62 11.14 4.65
N THR A 352 -19.35 11.50 5.91
CA THR A 352 -18.22 10.97 6.66
C THR A 352 -18.68 9.99 7.73
N ILE A 353 -17.93 8.92 7.90
CA ILE A 353 -18.08 7.92 8.96
C ILE A 353 -16.95 8.13 9.94
N LYS A 354 -17.24 8.73 11.08
CA LYS A 354 -16.27 8.95 12.16
C LYS A 354 -15.87 7.61 12.77
N LEU A 355 -14.58 7.39 12.98
CA LEU A 355 -14.04 6.11 13.47
C LEU A 355 -13.57 6.17 14.94
N SER A 356 -13.27 7.38 15.44
CA SER A 356 -12.75 7.62 16.77
C SER A 356 -13.08 9.04 17.22
N ASP A 357 -13.09 9.30 18.52
CA ASP A 357 -13.23 10.65 19.05
C ASP A 357 -11.96 11.48 18.86
N ASP A 358 -10.80 10.86 18.95
CA ASP A 358 -9.53 11.46 18.55
C ASP A 358 -9.22 11.08 17.09
N PRO A 359 -9.19 12.04 16.14
CA PRO A 359 -8.93 11.77 14.73
C PRO A 359 -7.57 11.10 14.49
N LYS A 360 -6.57 11.37 15.33
CA LYS A 360 -5.22 10.82 15.21
C LYS A 360 -5.13 9.33 15.62
N GLN A 361 -6.12 8.83 16.36
CA GLN A 361 -6.12 7.47 16.87
C GLN A 361 -6.45 6.43 15.81
N ALA A 362 -7.40 6.71 14.91
CA ALA A 362 -7.92 5.71 13.98
C ALA A 362 -6.94 5.39 12.85
N LYS A 363 -6.38 6.40 12.21
CA LYS A 363 -5.49 6.26 11.04
C LYS A 363 -6.05 5.33 9.97
N PRO A 364 -7.23 5.61 9.36
CA PRO A 364 -7.69 4.84 8.22
C PRO A 364 -6.65 4.97 7.09
N TYR A 365 -6.17 3.84 6.57
CA TYR A 365 -4.95 3.87 5.76
C TYR A 365 -5.18 3.44 4.32
N TRP A 366 -5.91 2.34 4.08
CA TRP A 366 -6.16 1.82 2.75
C TRP A 366 -7.65 1.59 2.51
N ALA A 367 -8.06 1.66 1.25
CA ALA A 367 -9.39 1.30 0.82
C ALA A 367 -9.32 0.37 -0.40
N THR A 368 -10.14 -0.69 -0.39
CA THR A 368 -10.29 -1.62 -1.52
C THR A 368 -11.76 -1.99 -1.64
N SER A 369 -12.29 -1.99 -2.86
CA SER A 369 -13.65 -2.45 -3.10
C SER A 369 -13.72 -3.98 -3.08
N SER A 370 -14.82 -4.53 -2.58
CA SER A 370 -15.09 -5.96 -2.62
C SER A 370 -15.10 -6.47 -4.07
N LYS A 371 -14.91 -7.77 -4.26
CA LYS A 371 -14.89 -8.40 -5.59
C LYS A 371 -16.16 -8.15 -6.40
N ASP A 372 -17.31 -8.08 -5.72
CA ASP A 372 -18.60 -7.73 -6.32
C ASP A 372 -18.86 -6.22 -6.43
N GLY A 373 -17.92 -5.40 -5.94
CA GLY A 373 -17.98 -3.94 -6.00
C GLY A 373 -19.04 -3.29 -5.10
N THR A 374 -19.68 -4.06 -4.21
CA THR A 374 -20.79 -3.56 -3.37
C THR A 374 -20.35 -2.98 -2.03
N LYS A 375 -19.13 -3.29 -1.59
CA LYS A 375 -18.57 -2.87 -0.29
C LYS A 375 -17.15 -2.32 -0.44
N ALA A 376 -16.77 -1.46 0.49
CA ALA A 376 -15.40 -1.03 0.70
C ALA A 376 -14.83 -1.72 1.94
N TYR A 377 -13.62 -2.26 1.82
CA TYR A 377 -12.79 -2.69 2.94
C TYR A 377 -11.78 -1.58 3.24
N VAL A 378 -11.81 -1.05 4.45
CA VAL A 378 -10.89 0.02 4.86
C VAL A 378 -10.09 -0.44 6.05
N SER A 379 -8.75 -0.46 5.91
CA SER A 379 -7.87 -0.75 7.04
C SER A 379 -7.78 0.44 7.98
N ILE A 380 -7.93 0.20 9.27
CA ILE A 380 -7.82 1.20 10.32
C ILE A 380 -6.57 0.90 11.14
N SER A 381 -5.45 1.43 10.65
CA SER A 381 -4.11 1.07 11.14
C SER A 381 -3.90 1.37 12.62
N GLY A 382 -4.49 2.44 13.13
CA GLY A 382 -4.38 2.81 14.54
C GLY A 382 -5.28 2.01 15.48
N LEU A 383 -6.21 1.20 14.94
CA LEU A 383 -7.18 0.42 15.73
C LEU A 383 -7.14 -1.08 15.43
N ASP A 384 -6.13 -1.56 14.70
CA ASP A 384 -5.87 -2.97 14.42
C ASP A 384 -7.08 -3.72 13.84
N LYS A 385 -7.85 -3.06 12.97
CA LYS A 385 -9.06 -3.63 12.36
C LYS A 385 -9.24 -3.23 10.90
N VAL A 386 -10.08 -3.99 10.20
CA VAL A 386 -10.66 -3.61 8.90
C VAL A 386 -12.12 -3.26 9.12
N VAL A 387 -12.54 -2.11 8.63
CA VAL A 387 -13.95 -1.69 8.62
C VAL A 387 -14.53 -1.99 7.24
N VAL A 388 -15.72 -2.58 7.22
CA VAL A 388 -16.46 -2.88 5.99
C VAL A 388 -17.62 -1.90 5.86
N VAL A 389 -17.63 -1.15 4.77
CA VAL A 389 -18.69 -0.16 4.48
C VAL A 389 -19.47 -0.61 3.25
N ASP A 390 -20.78 -0.62 3.35
CA ASP A 390 -21.67 -0.88 2.21
C ASP A 390 -21.83 0.40 1.38
N TYR A 391 -21.57 0.31 0.08
CA TYR A 391 -21.59 1.48 -0.82
C TYR A 391 -23.01 2.07 -1.00
N ALA A 392 -24.02 1.24 -1.05
CA ALA A 392 -25.40 1.70 -1.29
C ALA A 392 -25.98 2.43 -0.07
N THR A 393 -25.72 1.91 1.13
CA THR A 393 -26.26 2.48 2.37
C THR A 393 -25.30 3.45 3.04
N ARG A 394 -24.02 3.47 2.64
CA ARG A 394 -22.93 4.27 3.23
C ARG A 394 -22.73 4.01 4.72
N LYS A 395 -23.01 2.79 5.16
CA LYS A 395 -22.93 2.40 6.58
C LYS A 395 -21.90 1.32 6.79
N VAL A 396 -21.30 1.32 7.98
CA VAL A 396 -20.48 0.21 8.46
C VAL A 396 -21.39 -1.01 8.65
N VAL A 397 -21.01 -2.12 8.01
CA VAL A 397 -21.71 -3.40 8.12
C VAL A 397 -20.92 -4.43 8.93
N ALA A 398 -19.61 -4.26 9.05
CA ALA A 398 -18.77 -5.11 9.89
C ALA A 398 -17.46 -4.41 10.30
N GLU A 399 -16.89 -4.88 11.39
CA GLU A 399 -15.52 -4.59 11.83
C GLU A 399 -14.80 -5.91 12.08
N VAL A 400 -13.64 -6.09 11.46
CA VAL A 400 -12.87 -7.33 11.53
C VAL A 400 -11.57 -7.05 12.29
N PRO A 401 -11.38 -7.59 13.51
CA PRO A 401 -10.10 -7.50 14.21
C PRO A 401 -9.03 -8.27 13.45
N VAL A 402 -7.89 -7.64 13.19
CA VAL A 402 -6.80 -8.24 12.43
C VAL A 402 -5.50 -8.31 13.25
N GLY A 403 -4.36 -7.91 12.74
CA GLY A 403 -3.11 -7.80 13.49
C GLY A 403 -2.69 -6.35 13.63
N ASN A 404 -1.46 -6.12 14.05
CA ASN A 404 -0.96 -4.81 14.41
C ASN A 404 -0.67 -3.96 13.16
N HIS A 405 -1.26 -2.78 13.10
CA HIS A 405 -1.08 -1.80 12.04
C HIS A 405 -1.42 -2.34 10.64
N PRO A 406 -2.69 -2.74 10.38
CA PRO A 406 -3.09 -3.19 9.05
C PRO A 406 -2.92 -2.06 8.03
N GLN A 407 -2.28 -2.35 6.90
CA GLN A 407 -2.13 -1.39 5.81
C GLN A 407 -2.94 -1.84 4.59
N ARG A 408 -2.49 -2.81 3.82
CA ARG A 408 -3.20 -3.23 2.60
C ARG A 408 -4.28 -4.25 2.91
N VAL A 409 -5.36 -4.13 2.15
CA VAL A 409 -6.47 -5.09 2.13
C VAL A 409 -6.71 -5.48 0.68
N ARG A 410 -6.76 -6.78 0.36
CA ARG A 410 -6.93 -7.28 -1.01
C ARG A 410 -7.96 -8.41 -1.06
N ASN A 411 -8.76 -8.43 -2.14
CA ASN A 411 -9.55 -9.61 -2.47
C ASN A 411 -8.65 -10.73 -2.97
N GLY A 412 -9.05 -11.97 -2.74
CA GLY A 412 -8.33 -13.12 -3.24
C GLY A 412 -9.16 -14.39 -3.22
N GLN A 413 -8.53 -15.49 -3.67
CA GLN A 413 -9.09 -16.83 -3.58
C GLN A 413 -8.02 -17.78 -3.06
N LEU A 414 -8.37 -18.63 -2.11
CA LEU A 414 -7.43 -19.58 -1.50
C LEU A 414 -8.06 -20.97 -1.35
N ARG A 415 -7.18 -22.00 -1.40
CA ARG A 415 -7.49 -23.39 -1.01
C ARG A 415 -6.93 -23.61 0.40
N LEU A 416 -7.77 -23.47 1.40
CA LEU A 416 -7.39 -23.58 2.81
C LEU A 416 -7.79 -24.95 3.36
N LYS A 417 -6.82 -25.66 3.98
CA LYS A 417 -7.03 -26.90 4.75
C LYS A 417 -7.49 -26.57 6.17
#